data_b2bf3477fd2af2a8a70f7d61a256be63
#
_entry.id   b2bf3477fd2af2a8a70f7d61a256be63
#
_cell.length_a   1.000
_cell.length_b   1.000
_cell.length_c   1.000
_cell.angle_alpha   90.00
_cell.angle_beta   90.00
_cell.angle_gamma   90.00
#
_symmetry.space_group_name_H-M   'P 1'
#
loop_
_entity.id
_entity.type
_entity.pdbx_description
1 polymer ?
#
loop_
_entity_poly.entity_id
_entity_poly.type
_entity_poly.pdbx_seq_one_letter_code
_entity_poly.pdbx_strand_id
1 'polypeptide(L)'
;VAPSDSDVEDPTPPARARYVAIITDGNGRWAEQRGLSVTDGHRAGAENVKARLRDAVDLGVEELTIYAFSTENWSRSLEEVKALVKMFAEYIDRETPELHEEGVRLRFVGRRTSPVPDEIVRRMEWAEQLTAGNDRITFFIPFNYGGRAEIVDAARAFTGTTEEEFRKLLYAPEMHDPELVIRTSGEQRLSNYLLWQTAYSEFVSREELWPDFDRAALEAALAEFARRRRRFGGRVA
;
A
#
# COMPACT_ATOMS: atom_id res chain seq x y z
N VAL A 1 -3.09 29.89 50.07
CA VAL A 1 -2.06 29.38 49.14
C VAL A 1 -2.82 28.89 47.91
N ALA A 2 -2.72 29.63 46.81
CA ALA A 2 -3.29 29.23 45.52
C ALA A 2 -2.43 28.11 44.90
N PRO A 3 -3.02 27.12 44.23
CA PRO A 3 -2.24 26.11 43.51
C PRO A 3 -1.53 26.77 42.32
N SER A 4 -0.26 26.43 42.15
CA SER A 4 0.59 26.89 41.03
C SER A 4 0.13 26.32 39.69
N ASP A 5 -0.18 27.21 38.75
CA ASP A 5 -0.35 26.95 37.33
C ASP A 5 0.99 26.50 36.74
N SER A 6 1.26 25.19 36.70
CA SER A 6 2.43 24.64 36.01
C SER A 6 2.27 23.18 35.58
N ASP A 7 1.12 22.80 35.02
CA ASP A 7 0.96 21.56 34.29
C ASP A 7 0.18 21.82 32.98
N VAL A 8 0.72 22.74 32.17
CA VAL A 8 0.39 22.76 30.75
C VAL A 8 1.27 21.68 30.12
N GLU A 9 0.75 20.46 30.02
CA GLU A 9 1.34 19.45 29.15
C GLU A 9 1.46 20.07 27.75
N ASP A 10 2.68 20.20 27.28
CA ASP A 10 3.00 20.62 25.93
C ASP A 10 2.24 19.67 24.97
N PRO A 11 1.37 20.16 24.08
CA PRO A 11 0.55 19.27 23.27
C PRO A 11 1.46 18.40 22.43
N THR A 12 1.50 17.10 22.74
CA THR A 12 2.18 16.11 21.91
C THR A 12 1.75 16.35 20.46
N PRO A 13 2.71 16.60 19.53
CA PRO A 13 2.36 16.87 18.15
C PRO A 13 1.44 15.75 17.63
N PRO A 14 0.44 16.06 16.80
CA PRO A 14 -0.51 15.07 16.31
C PRO A 14 0.23 13.91 15.65
N ALA A 15 -0.18 12.69 15.96
CA ALA A 15 0.43 11.49 15.42
C ALA A 15 0.43 11.55 13.88
N ARG A 16 1.61 11.42 13.26
CA ARG A 16 1.76 11.40 11.80
C ARG A 16 1.87 9.95 11.34
N ALA A 17 1.05 9.54 10.37
CA ALA A 17 1.22 8.23 9.78
C ALA A 17 2.47 8.21 8.88
N ARG A 18 3.45 7.40 9.27
CA ARG A 18 4.70 7.20 8.52
C ARG A 18 4.60 6.03 7.55
N TYR A 19 3.81 5.02 7.91
CA TYR A 19 3.62 3.79 7.15
C TYR A 19 2.16 3.70 6.72
N VAL A 20 1.90 3.84 5.41
CA VAL A 20 0.55 3.94 4.85
C VAL A 20 0.33 2.86 3.80
N ALA A 21 -0.81 2.17 3.89
CA ALA A 21 -1.24 1.21 2.88
C ALA A 21 -2.54 1.67 2.23
N ILE A 22 -2.64 1.56 0.90
CA ILE A 22 -3.83 1.99 0.14
C ILE A 22 -4.40 0.82 -0.66
N ILE A 23 -5.71 0.60 -0.50
CA ILE A 23 -6.49 -0.31 -1.34
C ILE A 23 -7.19 0.53 -2.42
N THR A 24 -6.72 0.39 -3.65
CA THR A 24 -7.12 1.18 -4.82
C THR A 24 -8.40 0.61 -5.44
N ASP A 25 -9.54 0.91 -4.86
CA ASP A 25 -10.83 0.43 -5.35
C ASP A 25 -11.56 1.50 -6.19
N GLY A 26 -12.33 1.06 -7.18
CA GLY A 26 -13.21 1.93 -7.94
C GLY A 26 -12.84 2.19 -9.39
N ASN A 27 -11.73 1.66 -9.93
CA ASN A 27 -11.28 1.90 -11.31
C ASN A 27 -12.37 1.57 -12.35
N GLY A 28 -13.02 0.40 -12.21
CA GLY A 28 -14.10 -0.01 -13.13
C GLY A 28 -15.32 0.88 -13.04
N ARG A 29 -15.78 1.21 -11.82
CA ARG A 29 -16.92 2.13 -11.60
C ARG A 29 -16.63 3.52 -12.13
N TRP A 30 -15.40 4.00 -11.97
CA TRP A 30 -14.95 5.29 -12.49
C TRP A 30 -15.05 5.34 -14.02
N ALA A 31 -14.62 4.28 -14.71
CA ALA A 31 -14.73 4.16 -16.17
C ALA A 31 -16.17 4.08 -16.62
N GLU A 32 -17.00 3.25 -15.98
CA GLU A 32 -18.41 3.09 -16.27
C GLU A 32 -19.19 4.42 -16.19
N GLN A 33 -18.97 5.20 -15.11
CA GLN A 33 -19.59 6.52 -14.93
C GLN A 33 -19.23 7.51 -16.04
N ARG A 34 -18.15 7.26 -16.79
CA ARG A 34 -17.64 8.13 -17.87
C ARG A 34 -17.84 7.55 -19.26
N GLY A 35 -18.52 6.40 -19.36
CA GLY A 35 -18.69 5.68 -20.63
C GLY A 35 -17.39 5.17 -21.25
N LEU A 36 -16.37 4.94 -20.41
CA LEU A 36 -15.04 4.46 -20.81
C LEU A 36 -14.92 2.95 -20.61
N SER A 37 -13.90 2.35 -21.20
CA SER A 37 -13.60 0.93 -20.98
C SER A 37 -13.00 0.69 -19.57
N VAL A 38 -13.15 -0.53 -19.05
CA VAL A 38 -12.52 -0.94 -17.78
C VAL A 38 -10.99 -0.75 -17.84
N THR A 39 -10.39 -1.00 -19.00
CA THR A 39 -8.95 -0.79 -19.24
C THR A 39 -8.54 0.68 -19.09
N ASP A 40 -9.39 1.61 -19.54
CA ASP A 40 -9.12 3.05 -19.36
C ASP A 40 -9.19 3.44 -17.88
N GLY A 41 -10.14 2.85 -17.12
CA GLY A 41 -10.19 3.02 -15.68
C GLY A 41 -8.93 2.52 -14.97
N HIS A 42 -8.42 1.35 -15.36
CA HIS A 42 -7.17 0.83 -14.81
C HIS A 42 -5.96 1.71 -15.17
N ARG A 43 -5.93 2.26 -16.40
CA ARG A 43 -4.87 3.18 -16.80
C ARG A 43 -4.91 4.47 -15.98
N ALA A 44 -6.09 5.07 -15.82
CA ALA A 44 -6.26 6.26 -14.98
C ALA A 44 -5.85 5.99 -13.53
N GLY A 45 -6.20 4.81 -12.99
CA GLY A 45 -5.77 4.39 -11.67
C GLY A 45 -4.26 4.22 -11.54
N ALA A 46 -3.59 3.69 -12.56
CA ALA A 46 -2.15 3.52 -12.56
C ALA A 46 -1.40 4.87 -12.64
N GLU A 47 -1.89 5.83 -13.45
CA GLU A 47 -1.34 7.21 -13.46
C GLU A 47 -1.51 7.88 -12.08
N ASN A 48 -2.62 7.61 -11.38
CA ASN A 48 -2.84 8.17 -10.05
C ASN A 48 -1.86 7.64 -9.01
N VAL A 49 -1.33 6.42 -9.15
CA VAL A 49 -0.31 5.85 -8.24
C VAL A 49 0.90 6.77 -8.12
N LYS A 50 1.44 7.24 -9.25
CA LYS A 50 2.62 8.10 -9.28
C LYS A 50 2.36 9.46 -8.60
N ALA A 51 1.20 10.05 -8.87
CA ALA A 51 0.82 11.32 -8.24
C ALA A 51 0.72 11.15 -6.71
N ARG A 52 0.06 10.10 -6.24
CA ARG A 52 -0.07 9.83 -4.80
C ARG A 52 1.23 9.45 -4.13
N LEU A 53 2.15 8.79 -4.83
CA LEU A 53 3.49 8.51 -4.30
C LEU A 53 4.27 9.81 -4.02
N ARG A 54 4.23 10.77 -4.96
CA ARG A 54 4.86 12.08 -4.76
C ARG A 54 4.21 12.87 -3.63
N ASP A 55 2.87 12.88 -3.56
CA ASP A 55 2.17 13.52 -2.45
C ASP A 55 2.51 12.88 -1.10
N ALA A 56 2.63 11.55 -1.05
CA ALA A 56 3.02 10.83 0.17
C ALA A 56 4.41 11.24 0.65
N VAL A 57 5.38 11.38 -0.28
CA VAL A 57 6.72 11.92 0.03
C VAL A 57 6.64 13.31 0.65
N ASP A 58 5.90 14.22 0.00
CA ASP A 58 5.76 15.60 0.47
C ASP A 58 5.08 15.68 1.84
N LEU A 59 4.13 14.76 2.09
CA LEU A 59 3.41 14.66 3.36
C LEU A 59 4.19 13.87 4.43
N GLY A 60 5.40 13.37 4.08
CA GLY A 60 6.37 12.70 4.93
C GLY A 60 6.00 11.31 5.36
N VAL A 61 5.33 10.61 4.48
CA VAL A 61 5.20 9.16 4.54
C VAL A 61 6.57 8.55 4.21
N GLU A 62 6.99 7.57 4.99
CA GLU A 62 8.28 6.89 4.85
C GLU A 62 8.14 5.56 4.08
N GLU A 63 7.00 4.88 4.26
CA GLU A 63 6.63 3.70 3.48
C GLU A 63 5.20 3.84 2.95
N LEU A 64 5.06 3.65 1.66
CA LEU A 64 3.76 3.60 0.99
C LEU A 64 3.56 2.23 0.37
N THR A 65 2.41 1.61 0.62
CA THR A 65 2.03 0.36 -0.03
C THR A 65 0.75 0.57 -0.83
N ILE A 66 0.77 0.29 -2.14
CA ILE A 66 -0.41 0.42 -3.00
C ILE A 66 -0.72 -0.92 -3.67
N TYR A 67 -1.93 -1.45 -3.45
CA TYR A 67 -2.37 -2.75 -3.95
C TYR A 67 -2.52 -2.72 -5.47
N ALA A 68 -1.58 -3.35 -6.19
CA ALA A 68 -1.57 -3.36 -7.66
C ALA A 68 -2.36 -4.54 -8.25
N PHE A 69 -2.13 -5.78 -7.77
CA PHE A 69 -2.75 -6.97 -8.33
C PHE A 69 -2.87 -8.09 -7.28
N SER A 70 -4.12 -8.49 -6.98
CA SER A 70 -4.39 -9.56 -6.01
C SER A 70 -4.39 -10.94 -6.64
N THR A 71 -4.21 -11.98 -5.82
CA THR A 71 -4.37 -13.38 -6.25
C THR A 71 -5.75 -13.65 -6.86
N GLU A 72 -6.78 -12.99 -6.38
CA GLU A 72 -8.15 -13.11 -6.87
C GLU A 72 -8.33 -12.55 -8.30
N ASN A 73 -7.48 -11.61 -8.71
CA ASN A 73 -7.57 -10.99 -10.04
C ASN A 73 -7.28 -11.98 -11.19
N TRP A 74 -6.59 -13.09 -10.93
CA TRP A 74 -6.38 -14.14 -11.91
C TRP A 74 -7.68 -14.84 -12.34
N SER A 75 -8.77 -14.73 -11.58
CA SER A 75 -10.09 -15.27 -11.92
C SER A 75 -10.88 -14.42 -12.92
N ARG A 76 -10.39 -13.22 -13.26
CA ARG A 76 -10.99 -12.34 -14.26
C ARG A 76 -10.87 -12.93 -15.68
N SER A 77 -11.51 -12.29 -16.66
CA SER A 77 -11.37 -12.73 -18.06
C SER A 77 -9.90 -12.74 -18.49
N LEU A 78 -9.55 -13.70 -19.35
CA LEU A 78 -8.17 -13.83 -19.85
C LEU A 78 -7.69 -12.55 -20.55
N GLU A 79 -8.58 -11.85 -21.23
CA GLU A 79 -8.28 -10.58 -21.92
C GLU A 79 -7.96 -9.48 -20.92
N GLU A 80 -8.75 -9.36 -19.84
CA GLU A 80 -8.51 -8.37 -18.79
C GLU A 80 -7.19 -8.67 -18.06
N VAL A 81 -6.93 -9.93 -17.69
CA VAL A 81 -5.68 -10.34 -17.04
C VAL A 81 -4.48 -10.00 -17.91
N LYS A 82 -4.52 -10.35 -19.21
CA LYS A 82 -3.43 -10.02 -20.16
C LYS A 82 -3.20 -8.51 -20.26
N ALA A 83 -4.28 -7.73 -20.34
CA ALA A 83 -4.18 -6.27 -20.40
C ALA A 83 -3.55 -5.68 -19.14
N LEU A 84 -3.95 -6.16 -17.94
CA LEU A 84 -3.40 -5.73 -16.66
C LEU A 84 -1.92 -6.09 -16.51
N VAL A 85 -1.54 -7.33 -16.85
CA VAL A 85 -0.14 -7.79 -16.78
C VAL A 85 0.76 -7.00 -17.75
N LYS A 86 0.26 -6.76 -18.98
CA LYS A 86 0.98 -5.94 -19.96
C LYS A 86 1.14 -4.50 -19.47
N MET A 87 0.08 -3.89 -18.97
CA MET A 87 0.12 -2.54 -18.41
C MET A 87 1.10 -2.46 -17.24
N PHE A 88 1.11 -3.44 -16.34
CA PHE A 88 2.05 -3.50 -15.22
C PHE A 88 3.50 -3.53 -15.69
N ALA A 89 3.82 -4.36 -16.72
CA ALA A 89 5.14 -4.38 -17.33
C ALA A 89 5.55 -3.02 -17.91
N GLU A 90 4.65 -2.38 -18.67
CA GLU A 90 4.88 -1.06 -19.29
C GLU A 90 5.13 0.01 -18.22
N TYR A 91 4.41 -0.03 -17.09
CA TYR A 91 4.61 0.90 -15.98
C TYR A 91 5.96 0.68 -15.28
N ILE A 92 6.37 -0.57 -15.03
CA ILE A 92 7.70 -0.85 -14.46
C ILE A 92 8.78 -0.26 -15.36
N ASP A 93 8.74 -0.56 -16.66
CA ASP A 93 9.77 -0.11 -17.61
C ASP A 93 9.82 1.42 -17.73
N ARG A 94 8.67 2.09 -17.73
CA ARG A 94 8.55 3.55 -17.90
C ARG A 94 8.88 4.33 -16.64
N GLU A 95 8.37 3.89 -15.48
CA GLU A 95 8.41 4.70 -14.27
C GLU A 95 9.67 4.46 -13.42
N THR A 96 10.26 3.26 -13.48
CA THR A 96 11.41 2.91 -12.63
C THR A 96 12.59 3.88 -12.75
N PRO A 97 13.02 4.32 -13.96
CA PRO A 97 14.14 5.26 -14.06
C PRO A 97 13.88 6.59 -13.37
N GLU A 98 12.69 7.17 -13.57
CA GLU A 98 12.30 8.44 -12.95
C GLU A 98 12.16 8.31 -11.44
N LEU A 99 11.52 7.23 -10.97
CA LEU A 99 11.39 6.96 -9.53
C LEU A 99 12.77 6.74 -8.87
N HIS A 100 13.72 6.14 -9.60
CA HIS A 100 15.10 6.03 -9.13
C HIS A 100 15.75 7.40 -8.94
N GLU A 101 15.61 8.29 -9.93
CA GLU A 101 16.12 9.67 -9.84
C GLU A 101 15.46 10.47 -8.71
N GLU A 102 14.18 10.19 -8.42
CA GLU A 102 13.43 10.77 -7.31
C GLU A 102 13.79 10.19 -5.93
N GLY A 103 14.69 9.20 -5.86
CA GLY A 103 15.12 8.58 -4.61
C GLY A 103 14.13 7.58 -4.01
N VAL A 104 13.19 7.06 -4.82
CA VAL A 104 12.20 6.05 -4.40
C VAL A 104 12.84 4.66 -4.44
N ARG A 105 12.71 3.90 -3.36
CA ARG A 105 13.07 2.49 -3.29
C ARG A 105 11.86 1.62 -3.62
N LEU A 106 11.93 0.82 -4.69
CA LEU A 106 10.86 -0.09 -5.11
C LEU A 106 11.01 -1.48 -4.48
N ARG A 107 9.89 -2.04 -4.02
CA ARG A 107 9.80 -3.40 -3.48
C ARG A 107 8.51 -4.06 -3.93
N PHE A 108 8.61 -5.21 -4.62
CA PHE A 108 7.43 -5.97 -5.04
C PHE A 108 7.12 -7.08 -4.05
N VAL A 109 5.86 -7.15 -3.61
CA VAL A 109 5.39 -8.05 -2.54
C VAL A 109 4.41 -9.06 -3.11
N GLY A 110 4.69 -10.35 -2.95
CA GLY A 110 3.83 -11.42 -3.43
C GLY A 110 4.59 -12.59 -4.04
N ARG A 111 3.84 -13.58 -4.50
CA ARG A 111 4.42 -14.76 -5.15
C ARG A 111 4.99 -14.43 -6.52
N ARG A 112 6.24 -14.85 -6.75
CA ARG A 112 6.94 -14.68 -8.05
C ARG A 112 6.91 -15.95 -8.91
N THR A 113 6.04 -16.89 -8.57
CA THR A 113 5.87 -18.15 -9.30
C THR A 113 4.61 -18.12 -10.16
N SER A 114 4.41 -19.14 -10.99
CA SER A 114 3.16 -19.29 -11.77
C SER A 114 1.93 -18.89 -10.97
N PRO A 115 1.00 -18.12 -11.54
CA PRO A 115 0.86 -17.76 -12.95
C PRO A 115 1.59 -16.47 -13.40
N VAL A 116 2.49 -15.91 -12.60
CA VAL A 116 3.24 -14.72 -12.97
C VAL A 116 4.23 -15.06 -14.08
N PRO A 117 4.22 -14.35 -15.24
CA PRO A 117 5.18 -14.58 -16.30
C PRO A 117 6.61 -14.25 -15.86
N ASP A 118 7.59 -15.06 -16.27
CA ASP A 118 9.00 -14.86 -15.93
C ASP A 118 9.53 -13.48 -16.35
N GLU A 119 9.01 -12.94 -17.44
CA GLU A 119 9.38 -11.59 -17.90
C GLU A 119 8.97 -10.49 -16.91
N ILE A 120 7.85 -10.67 -16.21
CA ILE A 120 7.41 -9.74 -15.14
C ILE A 120 8.33 -9.87 -13.95
N VAL A 121 8.68 -11.10 -13.56
CA VAL A 121 9.63 -11.33 -12.45
C VAL A 121 10.96 -10.64 -12.72
N ARG A 122 11.52 -10.80 -13.94
CA ARG A 122 12.79 -10.12 -14.31
C ARG A 122 12.70 -8.59 -14.23
N ARG A 123 11.54 -8.00 -14.67
CA ARG A 123 11.34 -6.54 -14.55
C ARG A 123 11.27 -6.08 -13.11
N MET A 124 10.56 -6.81 -12.26
CA MET A 124 10.49 -6.51 -10.83
C MET A 124 11.89 -6.55 -10.20
N GLU A 125 12.67 -7.60 -10.47
CA GLU A 125 14.04 -7.75 -9.96
C GLU A 125 14.96 -6.64 -10.45
N TRP A 126 14.88 -6.27 -11.73
CA TRP A 126 15.61 -5.14 -12.29
C TRP A 126 15.28 -3.83 -11.58
N ALA A 127 14.00 -3.55 -11.38
CA ALA A 127 13.54 -2.31 -10.73
C ALA A 127 13.97 -2.24 -9.26
N GLU A 128 13.87 -3.37 -8.53
CA GLU A 128 14.35 -3.47 -7.14
C GLU A 128 15.86 -3.27 -7.05
N GLN A 129 16.64 -3.88 -7.96
CA GLN A 129 18.09 -3.72 -7.99
C GLN A 129 18.50 -2.28 -8.30
N LEU A 130 17.90 -1.65 -9.31
CA LEU A 130 18.21 -0.29 -9.71
C LEU A 130 17.94 0.70 -8.55
N THR A 131 16.88 0.49 -7.81
CA THR A 131 16.44 1.42 -6.75
C THR A 131 16.90 1.02 -5.35
N ALA A 132 17.72 -0.04 -5.20
CA ALA A 132 18.09 -0.63 -3.92
C ALA A 132 18.79 0.35 -2.96
N GLY A 133 19.54 1.31 -3.49
CA GLY A 133 20.26 2.33 -2.72
C GLY A 133 19.44 3.56 -2.33
N ASN A 134 18.21 3.65 -2.76
CA ASN A 134 17.35 4.79 -2.48
C ASN A 134 16.75 4.72 -1.08
N ASP A 135 16.50 5.88 -0.46
CA ASP A 135 16.07 5.99 0.93
C ASP A 135 15.04 7.10 1.20
N ARG A 136 14.61 7.83 0.16
CA ARG A 136 13.63 8.92 0.34
C ARG A 136 12.25 8.43 0.77
N ILE A 137 11.80 7.32 0.19
CA ILE A 137 10.58 6.57 0.54
C ILE A 137 10.73 5.14 0.04
N THR A 138 10.23 4.16 0.78
CA THR A 138 10.06 2.80 0.25
C THR A 138 8.65 2.62 -0.29
N PHE A 139 8.53 2.28 -1.56
CA PHE A 139 7.26 2.00 -2.22
C PHE A 139 7.09 0.50 -2.41
N PHE A 140 6.20 -0.09 -1.62
CA PHE A 140 5.81 -1.50 -1.73
C PHE A 140 4.66 -1.66 -2.71
N ILE A 141 4.80 -2.59 -3.64
CA ILE A 141 3.84 -2.86 -4.71
C ILE A 141 3.41 -4.33 -4.63
N PRO A 142 2.31 -4.64 -3.93
CA PRO A 142 1.75 -5.98 -3.90
C PRO A 142 1.25 -6.39 -5.28
N PHE A 143 1.89 -7.42 -5.86
CA PHE A 143 1.54 -8.04 -7.12
C PHE A 143 1.46 -9.55 -6.97
N ASN A 144 0.41 -10.17 -7.49
CA ASN A 144 0.09 -11.58 -7.21
C ASN A 144 0.06 -11.87 -5.71
N TYR A 145 -0.49 -10.92 -4.95
CA TYR A 145 -0.49 -10.92 -3.50
C TYR A 145 -1.85 -11.32 -2.93
N GLY A 146 -1.82 -12.04 -1.82
CA GLY A 146 -2.98 -12.30 -0.97
C GLY A 146 -2.52 -12.66 0.44
N GLY A 147 -3.02 -11.98 1.47
CA GLY A 147 -2.56 -12.14 2.84
C GLY A 147 -2.74 -13.56 3.39
N ARG A 148 -3.81 -14.26 3.00
CA ARG A 148 -3.99 -15.68 3.38
C ARG A 148 -2.92 -16.57 2.75
N ALA A 149 -2.56 -16.29 1.48
CA ALA A 149 -1.53 -17.04 0.78
C ALA A 149 -0.15 -16.80 1.41
N GLU A 150 0.17 -15.55 1.73
CA GLU A 150 1.40 -15.16 2.43
C GLU A 150 1.54 -15.89 3.76
N ILE A 151 0.49 -15.88 4.60
CA ILE A 151 0.48 -16.56 5.90
C ILE A 151 0.69 -18.09 5.73
N VAL A 152 0.02 -18.71 4.76
CA VAL A 152 0.18 -20.15 4.49
C VAL A 152 1.58 -20.48 4.01
N ASP A 153 2.18 -19.64 3.15
CA ASP A 153 3.54 -19.85 2.66
C ASP A 153 4.57 -19.69 3.78
N ALA A 154 4.43 -18.65 4.60
CA ALA A 154 5.25 -18.44 5.78
C ALA A 154 5.12 -19.62 6.77
N ALA A 155 3.90 -20.09 7.05
CA ALA A 155 3.64 -21.21 7.96
C ALA A 155 4.28 -22.52 7.50
N ARG A 156 4.41 -22.77 6.20
CA ARG A 156 5.08 -23.96 5.66
C ARG A 156 6.58 -23.99 5.95
N ALA A 157 7.21 -22.83 6.06
CA ALA A 157 8.64 -22.69 6.34
C ALA A 157 8.93 -22.43 7.83
N PHE A 158 7.87 -22.18 8.63
CA PHE A 158 8.03 -21.78 10.02
C PHE A 158 8.37 -22.96 10.92
N THR A 159 9.50 -22.85 11.61
CA THR A 159 9.99 -23.78 12.63
C THR A 159 10.25 -23.12 13.98
N GLY A 160 9.95 -21.81 14.06
CA GLY A 160 10.16 -21.01 15.26
C GLY A 160 9.00 -21.07 16.26
N THR A 161 9.01 -20.16 17.24
CA THR A 161 8.02 -20.12 18.33
C THR A 161 7.46 -18.70 18.57
N THR A 162 8.00 -17.68 17.89
CA THR A 162 7.62 -16.27 18.12
C THR A 162 7.04 -15.63 16.87
N GLU A 163 6.22 -14.60 17.06
CA GLU A 163 5.67 -13.79 15.97
C GLU A 163 6.77 -13.09 15.16
N GLU A 164 7.85 -12.66 15.83
CA GLU A 164 8.98 -12.01 15.19
C GLU A 164 9.73 -12.97 14.24
N GLU A 165 9.92 -14.23 14.65
CA GLU A 165 10.49 -15.25 13.78
C GLU A 165 9.58 -15.57 12.60
N PHE A 166 8.26 -15.61 12.81
CA PHE A 166 7.27 -15.81 11.76
C PHE A 166 7.29 -14.65 10.75
N ARG A 167 7.37 -13.41 11.23
CA ARG A 167 7.46 -12.20 10.40
C ARG A 167 8.60 -12.26 9.38
N LYS A 168 9.75 -12.84 9.75
CA LYS A 168 10.91 -13.01 8.85
C LYS A 168 10.65 -13.88 7.63
N LEU A 169 9.54 -14.63 7.63
CA LEU A 169 9.12 -15.52 6.54
C LEU A 169 8.03 -14.91 5.65
N LEU A 170 7.53 -13.72 5.98
CA LEU A 170 6.59 -12.99 5.13
C LEU A 170 7.29 -12.52 3.86
N TYR A 171 6.51 -12.14 2.85
CA TYR A 171 7.05 -11.76 1.53
C TYR A 171 7.90 -10.47 1.55
N ALA A 172 7.69 -9.60 2.52
CA ALA A 172 8.47 -8.38 2.76
C ALA A 172 8.71 -8.21 4.26
N PRO A 173 9.64 -8.98 4.85
CA PRO A 173 9.90 -8.95 6.29
C PRO A 173 10.43 -7.60 6.79
N GLU A 174 11.00 -6.80 5.91
CA GLU A 174 11.49 -5.44 6.19
C GLU A 174 10.39 -4.38 6.22
N MET A 175 9.20 -4.66 5.68
CA MET A 175 8.06 -3.73 5.69
C MET A 175 7.61 -3.48 7.13
N HIS A 176 7.45 -2.23 7.51
CA HIS A 176 6.78 -1.90 8.75
C HIS A 176 5.27 -2.16 8.66
N ASP A 177 4.65 -2.48 9.78
CA ASP A 177 3.20 -2.61 9.82
C ASP A 177 2.55 -1.25 9.53
N PRO A 178 1.64 -1.18 8.53
CA PRO A 178 0.98 0.07 8.22
C PRO A 178 0.27 0.64 9.44
N GLU A 179 0.52 1.89 9.75
CA GLU A 179 -0.20 2.60 10.80
C GLU A 179 -1.61 2.96 10.34
N LEU A 180 -1.75 3.22 9.04
CA LEU A 180 -3.00 3.62 8.38
C LEU A 180 -3.24 2.78 7.13
N VAL A 181 -4.43 2.19 7.04
CA VAL A 181 -4.97 1.63 5.81
C VAL A 181 -6.05 2.55 5.27
N ILE A 182 -5.89 3.01 4.04
CA ILE A 182 -6.89 3.81 3.32
C ILE A 182 -7.53 2.90 2.26
N ARG A 183 -8.87 2.93 2.16
CA ARG A 183 -9.57 2.29 1.06
C ARG A 183 -10.51 3.27 0.39
N THR A 184 -10.41 3.36 -0.95
CA THR A 184 -11.25 4.21 -1.78
C THR A 184 -12.60 3.53 -2.10
N SER A 185 -13.55 4.30 -2.65
CA SER A 185 -14.86 3.87 -3.15
C SER A 185 -15.90 3.46 -2.10
N GLY A 186 -15.81 3.99 -0.86
CA GLY A 186 -16.78 3.76 0.21
C GLY A 186 -16.75 2.37 0.85
N GLU A 187 -15.86 1.50 0.43
CA GLU A 187 -15.77 0.13 0.92
C GLU A 187 -14.99 0.03 2.23
N GLN A 188 -15.43 -0.85 3.15
CA GLN A 188 -14.87 -0.94 4.52
C GLN A 188 -14.32 -2.33 4.84
N ARG A 189 -13.73 -3.02 3.89
CA ARG A 189 -13.12 -4.36 4.06
C ARG A 189 -11.67 -4.38 3.60
N LEU A 190 -10.86 -5.25 4.16
CA LEU A 190 -9.43 -5.42 3.80
C LEU A 190 -9.23 -6.21 2.51
N SER A 191 -10.19 -7.01 2.09
CA SER A 191 -10.11 -7.83 0.86
C SER A 191 -8.81 -8.63 0.72
N ASN A 192 -8.45 -9.36 1.78
CA ASN A 192 -7.26 -10.20 1.81
C ASN A 192 -5.91 -9.43 1.69
N TYR A 193 -5.92 -8.12 2.00
CA TYR A 193 -4.75 -7.26 1.90
C TYR A 193 -4.02 -7.14 3.23
N LEU A 194 -2.71 -7.42 3.24
CA LEU A 194 -1.77 -7.27 4.37
C LEU A 194 -2.33 -7.76 5.72
N LEU A 195 -2.98 -8.96 5.74
CA LEU A 195 -3.73 -9.43 6.92
C LEU A 195 -2.90 -9.52 8.19
N TRP A 196 -1.63 -9.94 8.07
CA TRP A 196 -0.72 -10.00 9.21
C TRP A 196 -0.32 -8.60 9.65
N GLN A 197 0.10 -7.79 8.70
CA GLN A 197 0.70 -6.48 8.95
C GLN A 197 -0.33 -5.42 9.41
N THR A 198 -1.62 -5.61 9.09
CA THR A 198 -2.68 -4.64 9.43
C THR A 198 -3.38 -4.90 10.76
N ALA A 199 -2.87 -5.82 11.58
CA ALA A 199 -3.50 -6.23 12.84
C ALA A 199 -3.83 -5.07 13.79
N TYR A 200 -3.02 -4.01 13.77
CA TYR A 200 -3.19 -2.81 14.60
C TYR A 200 -3.29 -1.51 13.79
N SER A 201 -3.54 -1.62 12.49
CA SER A 201 -3.70 -0.45 11.62
C SER A 201 -5.02 0.28 11.89
N GLU A 202 -4.99 1.59 11.87
CA GLU A 202 -6.21 2.38 11.73
C GLU A 202 -6.75 2.26 10.30
N PHE A 203 -8.07 2.20 10.14
CA PHE A 203 -8.71 2.07 8.84
C PHE A 203 -9.52 3.32 8.51
N VAL A 204 -9.28 3.91 7.34
CA VAL A 204 -10.04 5.06 6.81
C VAL A 204 -10.64 4.68 5.47
N SER A 205 -11.97 4.72 5.38
CA SER A 205 -12.70 4.58 4.12
C SER A 205 -12.94 5.95 3.49
N ARG A 206 -12.71 6.05 2.17
CA ARG A 206 -12.93 7.26 1.38
C ARG A 206 -13.95 6.99 0.28
N GLU A 207 -14.87 7.93 0.06
CA GLU A 207 -15.94 7.80 -0.94
C GLU A 207 -15.41 7.95 -2.38
N GLU A 208 -14.32 8.68 -2.56
CA GLU A 208 -13.72 8.90 -3.87
C GLU A 208 -13.32 7.58 -4.52
N LEU A 209 -13.59 7.43 -5.82
CA LEU A 209 -13.04 6.33 -6.62
C LEU A 209 -11.54 6.54 -6.82
N TRP A 210 -10.76 5.46 -6.89
CA TRP A 210 -9.29 5.58 -6.90
C TRP A 210 -8.73 6.57 -7.94
N PRO A 211 -9.19 6.63 -9.21
CA PRO A 211 -8.67 7.62 -10.15
C PRO A 211 -8.93 9.08 -9.76
N ASP A 212 -9.96 9.34 -8.95
CA ASP A 212 -10.32 10.68 -8.47
C ASP A 212 -9.77 10.96 -7.04
N PHE A 213 -9.10 9.98 -6.41
CA PHE A 213 -8.49 10.15 -5.10
C PHE A 213 -7.24 11.04 -5.25
N ASP A 214 -7.39 12.32 -4.96
CA ASP A 214 -6.37 13.34 -5.13
C ASP A 214 -5.54 13.60 -3.85
N ARG A 215 -4.65 14.60 -3.92
CA ARG A 215 -3.85 15.03 -2.77
C ARG A 215 -4.70 15.46 -1.58
N ALA A 216 -5.77 16.21 -1.82
CA ALA A 216 -6.63 16.69 -0.75
C ALA A 216 -7.33 15.53 -0.02
N ALA A 217 -7.73 14.48 -0.75
CA ALA A 217 -8.30 13.27 -0.18
C ALA A 217 -7.26 12.49 0.67
N LEU A 218 -5.99 12.43 0.22
CA LEU A 218 -4.90 11.83 1.00
C LEU A 218 -4.62 12.63 2.28
N GLU A 219 -4.50 13.95 2.18
CA GLU A 219 -4.32 14.84 3.34
C GLU A 219 -5.47 14.70 4.35
N ALA A 220 -6.72 14.61 3.87
CA ALA A 220 -7.87 14.41 4.74
C ALA A 220 -7.83 13.07 5.49
N ALA A 221 -7.40 11.98 4.83
CA ALA A 221 -7.23 10.67 5.45
C ALA A 221 -6.11 10.69 6.52
N LEU A 222 -4.98 11.33 6.23
CA LEU A 222 -3.89 11.51 7.19
C LEU A 222 -4.30 12.39 8.39
N ALA A 223 -5.07 13.45 8.14
CA ALA A 223 -5.61 14.31 9.19
C ALA A 223 -6.63 13.57 10.07
N GLU A 224 -7.43 12.67 9.49
CA GLU A 224 -8.34 11.82 10.25
C GLU A 224 -7.56 10.87 11.17
N PHE A 225 -6.51 10.21 10.66
CA PHE A 225 -5.62 9.38 11.46
C PHE A 225 -5.00 10.18 12.62
N ALA A 226 -4.49 11.39 12.37
CA ALA A 226 -3.84 12.23 13.36
C ALA A 226 -4.75 12.60 14.55
N ARG A 227 -6.07 12.60 14.36
CA ARG A 227 -7.05 12.85 15.44
C ARG A 227 -7.37 11.63 16.29
N ARG A 228 -6.96 10.40 15.84
CA ARG A 228 -7.25 9.16 16.53
C ARG A 228 -6.23 8.90 17.64
N ARG A 229 -6.67 8.37 18.79
CA ARG A 229 -5.80 7.92 19.88
C ARG A 229 -5.58 6.41 19.75
N ARG A 230 -4.37 6.00 19.39
CA ARG A 230 -3.97 4.60 19.32
C ARG A 230 -3.66 4.07 20.71
N ARG A 231 -4.31 2.99 21.13
CA ARG A 231 -4.21 2.47 22.52
C ARG A 231 -3.44 1.17 22.64
N PHE A 232 -3.26 0.40 21.59
CA PHE A 232 -2.56 -0.91 21.57
C PHE A 232 -2.91 -1.83 22.76
N GLY A 233 -4.21 -1.87 23.15
CA GLY A 233 -4.69 -2.62 24.31
C GLY A 233 -4.43 -1.97 25.68
N GLY A 234 -3.77 -0.81 25.77
CA GLY A 234 -3.53 -0.07 27.01
C GLY A 234 -4.78 0.65 27.51
N ARG A 235 -4.91 0.79 28.83
CA ARG A 235 -5.91 1.68 29.45
C ARG A 235 -5.32 3.09 29.57
N VAL A 236 -6.10 4.10 29.20
CA VAL A 236 -5.76 5.48 29.56
C VAL A 236 -6.14 5.62 31.04
N ALA A 237 -5.18 5.99 31.86
CA ALA A 237 -5.42 6.41 33.25
C ALA A 237 -6.20 7.73 33.27
#